data_c0c1b592956a0645acdb149c29fc0114
#
_entry.id   c0c1b592956a0645acdb149c29fc0114
#
_cell.length_a   1.000
_cell.length_b   1.000
_cell.length_c   1.000
_cell.angle_alpha   90.00
_cell.angle_beta   90.00
_cell.angle_gamma   90.00
#
_symmetry.space_group_name_H-M   'P 1'
#
loop_
_entity.id
_entity.type
_entity.pdbx_description
1 polymer ?
#
loop_
_entity_poly.entity_id
_entity_poly.type
_entity_poly.pdbx_seq_one_letter_code
_entity_poly.pdbx_strand_id
1 'polypeptide(L)'
;MMAPLTDRRHLWNDGSALEVHGVVVTRLTPGPAPVLTAELGGGVAELAGGADQTTLVRLDVPLGGAVGYWHPAAGWDRHLAADWMTGWRAIGLADSAPLGCLYDGSANTLLAYATDRLVATTHLKFGLGERTGRFGIWLAMDLEPGEVCRIRIAEPGRSHADTLRELARWQSPETGLPVPDAGRTPTYSTWYSYHQDVNAAAIEAEAELAAEAGCGLLILDDGWQRGGTGGGYSGCGDWEPDADKFPDFAAHVAEIHATGLKYMAWIAPLLLGQDSAARAALAGFAPHARPEWGCHVLDPRHAEVRAFVVDSCARLVQSYGLDGLKIDFLDSASAYASGTHAEAGNTADPVPTGEPAAEGWIPDVGTAMRVMLAALRGRLHAALGTDFLIEFRQPYTGPAMLEYGNLLRASDCPADAVANRVKSLDLALLAPDVAIHSDMLMWDASAPAEQAARQLLAVLHTIPQISMRLADLPAEHRAMIAFWLGFWRDRRDLLTRGPVLAGRPDELYPLTTVTDAERAVAVLHTVNHLVPLDLSGLREAAVVNATDSGRVVLDLRHQSAVRLTVSDACGRTIREEHTRLALGPSSVAVPPSGLCLITPITEV
;
A
#
# COMPACT_ATOMS: atom_id res chain seq x y z
N MET A 1 22.49 6.64 -19.85
CA MET A 1 23.06 7.98 -20.15
C MET A 1 21.92 9.00 -20.05
N MET A 2 21.84 9.79 -18.95
CA MET A 2 20.68 10.64 -18.60
C MET A 2 20.72 12.09 -19.12
N ALA A 3 21.59 12.42 -20.05
CA ALA A 3 21.71 13.79 -20.59
C ALA A 3 20.40 14.39 -21.19
N PRO A 4 19.49 13.63 -21.80
CA PRO A 4 18.24 14.19 -22.32
C PRO A 4 17.22 14.58 -21.27
N LEU A 5 17.30 14.02 -20.05
CA LEU A 5 16.29 14.22 -19.00
C LEU A 5 16.45 15.54 -18.24
N THR A 6 17.60 16.21 -18.34
CA THR A 6 17.89 17.46 -17.63
C THR A 6 17.54 18.72 -18.41
N ASP A 7 17.41 18.65 -19.75
CA ASP A 7 17.08 19.81 -20.59
C ASP A 7 15.55 19.97 -20.74
N ARG A 8 14.97 20.82 -19.91
CA ARG A 8 13.53 21.13 -19.89
C ARG A 8 12.97 21.69 -21.21
N ARG A 9 13.81 22.28 -22.05
CA ARG A 9 13.38 22.92 -23.32
C ARG A 9 12.77 21.93 -24.30
N HIS A 10 13.09 20.64 -24.17
CA HIS A 10 12.64 19.60 -25.09
C HIS A 10 11.40 18.83 -24.62
N LEU A 11 10.92 19.04 -23.39
CA LEU A 11 9.80 18.28 -22.83
C LEU A 11 8.46 18.55 -23.54
N TRP A 12 8.31 19.73 -24.13
CA TRP A 12 7.11 20.13 -24.87
C TRP A 12 7.34 20.23 -26.38
N ASN A 13 8.44 19.69 -26.90
CA ASN A 13 8.70 19.65 -28.34
C ASN A 13 7.69 18.75 -29.06
N ASP A 14 7.53 19.02 -30.34
CA ASP A 14 6.80 18.15 -31.24
C ASP A 14 7.60 16.88 -31.53
N GLY A 15 6.88 15.79 -31.80
CA GLY A 15 7.42 14.48 -32.14
C GLY A 15 6.38 13.65 -32.89
N SER A 16 6.67 12.38 -33.10
CA SER A 16 5.64 11.47 -33.62
C SER A 16 4.56 11.27 -32.56
N ALA A 17 3.32 11.60 -32.91
CA ALA A 17 2.20 11.65 -31.97
C ALA A 17 1.05 10.75 -32.40
N LEU A 18 0.30 10.29 -31.40
CA LEU A 18 -0.91 9.51 -31.50
C LEU A 18 -1.93 10.06 -30.50
N GLU A 19 -3.20 10.11 -30.87
CA GLU A 19 -4.27 10.50 -29.95
C GLU A 19 -5.08 9.27 -29.51
N VAL A 20 -5.30 9.14 -28.19
CA VAL A 20 -6.06 8.07 -27.58
C VAL A 20 -6.99 8.67 -26.51
N HIS A 21 -8.29 8.61 -26.72
CA HIS A 21 -9.31 9.15 -25.79
C HIS A 21 -9.07 10.62 -25.37
N GLY A 22 -8.61 11.46 -26.32
CA GLY A 22 -8.27 12.87 -26.07
C GLY A 22 -6.90 13.10 -25.42
N VAL A 23 -6.16 12.04 -25.11
CA VAL A 23 -4.76 12.10 -24.66
C VAL A 23 -3.84 12.06 -25.85
N VAL A 24 -2.93 13.01 -25.95
CA VAL A 24 -1.88 13.02 -26.97
C VAL A 24 -0.65 12.31 -26.44
N VAL A 25 -0.28 11.20 -27.09
CA VAL A 25 0.92 10.41 -26.80
C VAL A 25 2.00 10.82 -27.79
N THR A 26 3.03 11.52 -27.32
CA THR A 26 4.11 12.04 -28.16
C THR A 26 5.44 11.38 -27.81
N ARG A 27 6.07 10.71 -28.78
CA ARG A 27 7.46 10.27 -28.63
C ARG A 27 8.40 11.44 -28.90
N LEU A 28 9.27 11.73 -27.93
CA LEU A 28 10.19 12.87 -27.94
C LEU A 28 11.63 12.49 -28.38
N THR A 29 11.99 11.22 -28.31
CA THR A 29 13.29 10.69 -28.77
C THR A 29 13.17 10.04 -30.14
N PRO A 30 14.25 9.98 -30.93
CA PRO A 30 14.26 9.28 -32.22
C PRO A 30 13.82 7.82 -32.10
N GLY A 31 13.05 7.34 -33.07
CA GLY A 31 12.60 5.96 -33.09
C GLY A 31 11.24 5.77 -33.77
N PRO A 32 10.70 4.54 -33.76
CA PRO A 32 9.40 4.25 -34.36
C PRO A 32 8.27 5.08 -33.73
N ALA A 33 7.34 5.55 -34.58
CA ALA A 33 6.14 6.24 -34.06
C ALA A 33 5.31 5.34 -33.14
N PRO A 34 4.61 5.91 -32.13
CA PRO A 34 3.64 5.17 -31.34
C PRO A 34 2.56 4.55 -32.21
N VAL A 35 2.14 3.32 -31.92
CA VAL A 35 1.09 2.61 -32.65
C VAL A 35 -0.08 2.36 -31.72
N LEU A 36 -1.31 2.63 -32.21
CA LEU A 36 -2.53 2.33 -31.47
C LEU A 36 -2.95 0.87 -31.70
N THR A 37 -3.11 0.14 -30.59
CA THR A 37 -3.81 -1.14 -30.57
C THR A 37 -5.06 -0.99 -29.73
N ALA A 38 -6.19 -1.54 -30.22
CA ALA A 38 -7.46 -1.46 -29.51
C ALA A 38 -7.59 -2.67 -28.57
N GLU A 39 -7.82 -2.38 -27.28
CA GLU A 39 -8.22 -3.38 -26.27
C GLU A 39 -9.60 -3.02 -25.70
N LEU A 40 -10.33 -4.01 -25.20
CA LEU A 40 -11.61 -3.78 -24.53
C LEU A 40 -11.43 -2.85 -23.31
N GLY A 41 -12.14 -1.73 -23.28
CA GLY A 41 -12.14 -0.79 -22.15
C GLY A 41 -11.02 0.26 -22.16
N GLY A 42 -10.32 0.45 -23.28
CA GLY A 42 -9.32 1.51 -23.41
C GLY A 42 -8.49 1.38 -24.68
N GLY A 43 -7.69 2.40 -24.97
CA GLY A 43 -6.69 2.37 -26.03
C GLY A 43 -5.33 2.01 -25.47
N VAL A 44 -4.55 1.24 -26.22
CA VAL A 44 -3.17 0.90 -25.87
C VAL A 44 -2.24 1.52 -26.91
N ALA A 45 -1.31 2.37 -26.46
CA ALA A 45 -0.22 2.87 -27.27
C ALA A 45 1.00 1.95 -27.10
N GLU A 46 1.48 1.39 -28.19
CA GLU A 46 2.71 0.59 -28.23
C GLU A 46 3.90 1.47 -28.63
N LEU A 47 4.97 1.38 -27.86
CA LEU A 47 6.22 2.10 -28.03
C LEU A 47 7.35 1.08 -28.24
N ALA A 48 7.90 1.03 -29.44
CA ALA A 48 9.05 0.18 -29.71
C ALA A 48 10.38 0.91 -29.42
N GLY A 49 11.36 0.19 -28.89
CA GLY A 49 12.72 0.67 -28.70
C GLY A 49 13.35 1.11 -30.03
N GLY A 50 14.06 2.23 -30.01
CA GLY A 50 14.80 2.79 -31.15
C GLY A 50 16.29 2.44 -31.12
N ALA A 51 17.07 3.09 -31.98
CA ALA A 51 18.52 2.98 -31.99
C ALA A 51 19.17 3.61 -30.73
N ASP A 52 18.54 4.64 -30.19
CA ASP A 52 18.91 5.22 -28.91
C ASP A 52 18.24 4.38 -27.79
N GLN A 53 19.01 3.99 -26.77
CA GLN A 53 18.50 3.13 -25.69
C GLN A 53 17.35 3.81 -24.92
N THR A 54 17.43 5.12 -24.64
CA THR A 54 16.40 5.81 -23.87
C THR A 54 15.23 6.26 -24.75
N THR A 55 14.05 5.73 -24.48
CA THR A 55 12.78 6.18 -25.06
C THR A 55 12.10 7.16 -24.10
N LEU A 56 11.87 8.39 -24.56
CA LEU A 56 11.14 9.42 -23.84
C LEU A 56 9.79 9.67 -24.51
N VAL A 57 8.71 9.52 -23.76
CA VAL A 57 7.34 9.77 -24.21
C VAL A 57 6.64 10.77 -23.29
N ARG A 58 5.79 11.62 -23.88
CA ARG A 58 4.89 12.51 -23.16
C ARG A 58 3.44 12.10 -23.43
N LEU A 59 2.65 12.00 -22.34
CA LEU A 59 1.20 11.93 -22.37
C LEU A 59 0.67 13.29 -21.95
N ASP A 60 -0.17 13.94 -22.74
CA ASP A 60 -0.69 15.25 -22.37
C ASP A 60 -2.16 15.46 -22.74
N VAL A 61 -2.86 16.26 -21.92
CA VAL A 61 -4.25 16.68 -22.10
C VAL A 61 -4.41 18.16 -21.77
N PRO A 62 -5.43 18.85 -22.33
CA PRO A 62 -5.86 20.14 -21.78
C PRO A 62 -6.18 20.01 -20.29
N LEU A 63 -5.80 21.01 -19.48
CA LEU A 63 -6.03 20.96 -18.04
C LEU A 63 -7.52 20.82 -17.69
N GLY A 64 -8.39 21.54 -18.40
CA GLY A 64 -9.84 21.49 -18.20
C GLY A 64 -10.24 21.80 -16.75
N GLY A 65 -11.09 20.94 -16.18
CA GLY A 65 -11.56 21.03 -14.80
C GLY A 65 -10.76 20.20 -13.80
N ALA A 66 -9.49 19.85 -14.12
CA ALA A 66 -8.65 19.05 -13.24
C ALA A 66 -8.41 19.74 -11.89
N VAL A 67 -8.47 18.98 -10.81
CA VAL A 67 -8.23 19.45 -9.45
C VAL A 67 -7.06 18.74 -8.77
N GLY A 68 -6.66 17.57 -9.24
CA GLY A 68 -5.56 16.83 -8.65
C GLY A 68 -5.02 15.72 -9.57
N TYR A 69 -3.81 15.27 -9.26
CA TYR A 69 -3.17 14.14 -9.91
C TYR A 69 -2.80 13.08 -8.88
N TRP A 70 -3.41 11.90 -9.02
CA TRP A 70 -3.13 10.75 -8.18
C TRP A 70 -2.04 9.86 -8.82
N HIS A 71 -1.08 9.43 -8.01
CA HIS A 71 -0.12 8.37 -8.35
C HIS A 71 0.31 7.66 -7.06
N PRO A 72 0.82 6.40 -7.09
CA PRO A 72 1.08 5.62 -5.89
C PRO A 72 2.05 6.26 -4.88
N ALA A 73 2.98 7.08 -5.36
CA ALA A 73 3.96 7.77 -4.53
C ALA A 73 3.58 9.23 -4.19
N ALA A 74 2.32 9.65 -4.42
CA ALA A 74 1.88 11.03 -4.18
C ALA A 74 1.85 11.38 -2.69
N GLY A 75 1.56 10.42 -1.82
CA GLY A 75 1.34 10.69 -0.41
C GLY A 75 0.22 11.73 -0.22
N TRP A 76 0.56 12.84 0.46
CA TRP A 76 -0.35 13.97 0.68
C TRP A 76 -0.44 14.91 -0.52
N ASP A 77 0.61 14.93 -1.35
CA ASP A 77 0.76 15.93 -2.40
C ASP A 77 0.09 15.47 -3.69
N ARG A 78 -1.12 15.97 -3.89
CA ARG A 78 -1.93 15.68 -5.07
C ARG A 78 -2.23 16.93 -5.89
N HIS A 79 -1.58 18.05 -5.56
CA HIS A 79 -1.81 19.30 -6.27
C HIS A 79 -1.17 19.29 -7.67
N LEU A 80 -1.67 20.17 -8.51
CA LEU A 80 -1.18 20.34 -9.87
C LEU A 80 -0.04 21.36 -9.88
N ALA A 81 1.19 20.88 -9.86
CA ALA A 81 2.37 21.72 -9.91
C ALA A 81 2.78 22.05 -11.36
N ALA A 82 3.49 23.16 -11.56
CA ALA A 82 4.14 23.42 -12.83
C ALA A 82 5.23 22.38 -13.12
N ASP A 83 5.47 22.07 -14.39
CA ASP A 83 6.42 21.04 -14.81
C ASP A 83 7.86 21.30 -14.35
N TRP A 84 8.23 22.56 -14.11
CA TRP A 84 9.53 22.95 -13.59
C TRP A 84 9.66 22.84 -12.07
N MET A 85 8.55 22.65 -11.32
CA MET A 85 8.54 22.42 -9.88
C MET A 85 8.70 20.93 -9.51
N THR A 86 8.38 20.04 -10.42
CA THR A 86 8.45 18.59 -10.19
C THR A 86 9.76 18.01 -10.69
N GLY A 87 10.35 17.09 -9.93
CA GLY A 87 11.53 16.32 -10.31
C GLY A 87 11.19 15.04 -11.08
N TRP A 88 12.20 14.34 -11.55
CA TRP A 88 12.10 12.97 -12.04
C TRP A 88 12.10 11.99 -10.86
N ARG A 89 11.27 10.95 -10.96
CA ARG A 89 11.23 9.84 -10.00
C ARG A 89 11.55 8.55 -10.72
N ALA A 90 12.40 7.72 -10.12
CA ALA A 90 12.60 6.35 -10.56
C ALA A 90 11.48 5.48 -9.99
N ILE A 91 10.84 4.71 -10.84
CA ILE A 91 9.75 3.79 -10.49
C ILE A 91 10.09 2.42 -11.07
N GLY A 92 9.87 1.37 -10.29
CA GLY A 92 10.15 -0.02 -10.68
C GLY A 92 9.69 -0.99 -9.60
N LEU A 93 10.15 -2.22 -9.67
CA LEU A 93 9.70 -3.27 -8.73
C LEU A 93 9.93 -2.90 -7.26
N ALA A 94 11.07 -2.26 -6.96
CA ALA A 94 11.44 -1.88 -5.58
C ALA A 94 10.79 -0.58 -5.10
N ASP A 95 10.12 0.17 -5.98
CA ASP A 95 9.52 1.46 -5.63
C ASP A 95 8.32 1.78 -6.52
N SER A 96 7.13 1.73 -5.94
CA SER A 96 5.88 2.20 -6.55
C SER A 96 5.43 1.43 -7.82
N ALA A 97 4.67 2.08 -8.70
CA ALA A 97 4.21 1.53 -9.97
C ALA A 97 3.96 2.64 -11.00
N PRO A 98 4.20 2.38 -12.30
CA PRO A 98 4.06 3.37 -13.37
C PRO A 98 2.59 3.48 -13.83
N LEU A 99 1.74 4.04 -12.98
CA LEU A 99 0.36 4.41 -13.32
C LEU A 99 -0.03 5.72 -12.62
N GLY A 100 -1.05 6.39 -13.13
CA GLY A 100 -1.56 7.62 -12.52
C GLY A 100 -2.88 8.08 -13.12
N CYS A 101 -3.54 9.00 -12.43
CA CYS A 101 -4.85 9.54 -12.79
C CYS A 101 -4.96 11.03 -12.49
N LEU A 102 -5.21 11.82 -13.53
CA LEU A 102 -5.67 13.21 -13.43
C LEU A 102 -7.19 13.18 -13.30
N TYR A 103 -7.75 13.86 -12.30
CA TYR A 103 -9.18 13.82 -12.01
C TYR A 103 -9.78 15.22 -11.79
N ASP A 104 -11.11 15.32 -12.01
CA ASP A 104 -11.90 16.54 -11.83
C ASP A 104 -12.46 16.70 -10.41
N GLY A 105 -13.18 17.81 -10.16
CA GLY A 105 -13.81 18.11 -8.88
C GLY A 105 -14.91 17.13 -8.43
N SER A 106 -15.37 16.24 -9.31
CA SER A 106 -16.29 15.15 -9.00
C SER A 106 -15.57 13.80 -8.83
N ALA A 107 -14.25 13.82 -8.80
CA ALA A 107 -13.39 12.64 -8.78
C ALA A 107 -13.54 11.73 -10.02
N ASN A 108 -13.93 12.28 -11.18
CA ASN A 108 -13.93 11.56 -12.43
C ASN A 108 -12.59 11.69 -13.14
N THR A 109 -12.21 10.66 -13.84
CA THR A 109 -10.98 10.57 -14.64
C THR A 109 -11.01 11.54 -15.81
N LEU A 110 -9.97 12.35 -15.96
CA LEU A 110 -9.68 13.16 -17.16
C LEU A 110 -8.59 12.51 -18.02
N LEU A 111 -7.54 11.99 -17.39
CA LEU A 111 -6.50 11.17 -17.97
C LEU A 111 -6.11 10.11 -16.95
N ALA A 112 -6.09 8.84 -17.34
CA ALA A 112 -5.43 7.82 -16.55
C ALA A 112 -4.65 6.87 -17.47
N TYR A 113 -3.51 6.44 -17.00
CA TYR A 113 -2.61 5.57 -17.74
C TYR A 113 -1.96 4.54 -16.83
N ALA A 114 -1.50 3.46 -17.44
CA ALA A 114 -0.64 2.46 -16.84
C ALA A 114 0.31 1.89 -17.89
N THR A 115 1.54 1.50 -17.50
CA THR A 115 2.46 0.81 -18.40
C THR A 115 2.63 -0.64 -17.99
N ASP A 116 2.99 -1.52 -18.92
CA ASP A 116 3.33 -2.93 -18.66
C ASP A 116 4.79 -3.11 -18.21
N ARG A 117 5.58 -2.03 -18.14
CA ARG A 117 6.97 -2.07 -17.68
C ARG A 117 7.03 -1.90 -16.16
N LEU A 118 6.81 -2.99 -15.42
CA LEU A 118 6.62 -2.98 -13.97
C LEU A 118 7.88 -3.32 -13.18
N VAL A 119 8.86 -3.96 -13.81
CA VAL A 119 10.05 -4.51 -13.17
C VAL A 119 11.26 -3.61 -13.34
N ALA A 120 11.63 -3.35 -14.58
CA ALA A 120 12.75 -2.46 -14.89
C ALA A 120 12.41 -1.00 -14.62
N THR A 121 13.41 -0.22 -14.26
CA THR A 121 13.24 1.19 -13.90
C THR A 121 12.64 2.01 -15.04
N THR A 122 11.59 2.76 -14.72
CA THR A 122 11.00 3.82 -15.53
C THR A 122 11.13 5.14 -14.77
N HIS A 123 11.61 6.19 -15.43
CA HIS A 123 11.63 7.53 -14.84
C HIS A 123 10.35 8.27 -15.18
N LEU A 124 9.65 8.75 -14.16
CA LEU A 124 8.40 9.49 -14.27
C LEU A 124 8.60 10.94 -13.87
N LYS A 125 7.99 11.84 -14.65
CA LYS A 125 7.80 13.26 -14.32
C LYS A 125 6.42 13.69 -14.75
N PHE A 126 5.84 14.67 -14.06
CA PHE A 126 4.54 15.24 -14.44
C PHE A 126 4.50 16.75 -14.12
N GLY A 127 3.52 17.45 -14.67
CA GLY A 127 3.27 18.85 -14.34
C GLY A 127 2.57 19.65 -15.44
N LEU A 128 2.26 20.90 -15.09
CA LEU A 128 1.60 21.85 -15.97
C LEU A 128 2.61 22.60 -16.84
N GLY A 129 2.39 22.57 -18.15
CA GLY A 129 3.11 23.41 -19.09
C GLY A 129 2.58 24.84 -19.07
N GLU A 130 3.33 25.80 -18.52
CA GLU A 130 2.90 27.20 -18.40
C GLU A 130 2.61 27.87 -19.76
N ARG A 131 3.24 27.41 -20.84
CA ARG A 131 3.06 27.95 -22.20
C ARG A 131 1.88 27.32 -22.94
N THR A 132 1.50 26.12 -22.56
CA THR A 132 0.51 25.32 -23.31
C THR A 132 -0.84 25.20 -22.58
N GLY A 133 -0.87 25.44 -21.28
CA GLY A 133 -2.06 25.18 -20.44
C GLY A 133 -2.46 23.69 -20.39
N ARG A 134 -1.52 22.80 -20.74
CA ARG A 134 -1.75 21.34 -20.74
C ARG A 134 -1.06 20.70 -19.55
N PHE A 135 -1.64 19.63 -19.03
CA PHE A 135 -0.98 18.76 -18.07
C PHE A 135 -0.22 17.68 -18.81
N GLY A 136 1.06 17.52 -18.51
CA GLY A 136 1.95 16.55 -19.14
C GLY A 136 2.47 15.53 -18.13
N ILE A 137 2.62 14.29 -18.60
CA ILE A 137 3.28 13.19 -17.92
C ILE A 137 4.39 12.68 -18.84
N TRP A 138 5.59 12.63 -18.35
CA TRP A 138 6.76 12.15 -19.10
C TRP A 138 7.23 10.83 -18.52
N LEU A 139 7.41 9.85 -19.40
CA LEU A 139 7.96 8.54 -19.09
C LEU A 139 9.26 8.38 -19.87
N ALA A 140 10.35 8.14 -19.17
CA ALA A 140 11.63 7.82 -19.77
C ALA A 140 12.03 6.41 -19.35
N MET A 141 12.35 5.56 -20.30
CA MET A 141 12.66 4.14 -20.12
C MET A 141 13.71 3.69 -21.11
N ASP A 142 14.58 2.78 -20.70
CA ASP A 142 15.55 2.17 -21.59
C ASP A 142 14.90 0.94 -22.24
N LEU A 143 14.65 1.04 -23.55
CA LEU A 143 14.09 -0.04 -24.35
C LEU A 143 15.13 -0.50 -25.36
N GLU A 144 15.42 -1.79 -25.38
CA GLU A 144 16.25 -2.39 -26.41
C GLU A 144 15.59 -2.27 -27.80
N PRO A 145 16.37 -2.22 -28.89
CA PRO A 145 15.79 -2.21 -30.23
C PRO A 145 14.84 -3.37 -30.48
N GLY A 146 13.56 -3.06 -30.75
CA GLY A 146 12.50 -4.05 -30.94
C GLY A 146 11.78 -4.49 -29.67
N GLU A 147 12.24 -4.11 -28.48
CA GLU A 147 11.47 -4.22 -27.25
C GLU A 147 10.26 -3.29 -27.30
N VAL A 148 9.10 -3.75 -26.86
CA VAL A 148 7.85 -2.96 -26.90
C VAL A 148 7.39 -2.72 -25.47
N CYS A 149 7.12 -1.46 -25.14
CA CYS A 149 6.38 -1.06 -23.95
C CYS A 149 4.97 -0.65 -24.34
N ARG A 150 3.97 -1.15 -23.61
CA ARG A 150 2.56 -0.81 -23.79
C ARG A 150 2.14 0.19 -22.73
N ILE A 151 1.45 1.24 -23.18
CA ILE A 151 0.83 2.23 -22.31
C ILE A 151 -0.67 2.14 -22.53
N ARG A 152 -1.40 1.62 -21.53
CA ARG A 152 -2.85 1.63 -21.54
C ARG A 152 -3.35 3.00 -21.10
N ILE A 153 -4.30 3.56 -21.83
CA ILE A 153 -4.97 4.83 -21.55
C ILE A 153 -6.45 4.54 -21.36
N ALA A 154 -6.97 4.85 -20.18
CA ALA A 154 -8.37 4.60 -19.85
C ALA A 154 -9.30 5.65 -20.47
N GLU A 155 -10.56 5.25 -20.70
CA GLU A 155 -11.61 6.19 -21.12
C GLU A 155 -11.89 7.21 -20.01
N PRO A 156 -12.02 8.52 -20.35
CA PRO A 156 -12.34 9.56 -19.37
C PRO A 156 -13.81 9.49 -18.88
N GLY A 157 -14.11 10.22 -17.81
CA GLY A 157 -15.48 10.40 -17.29
C GLY A 157 -15.95 9.33 -16.30
N ARG A 158 -15.18 8.27 -16.09
CA ARG A 158 -15.46 7.27 -15.04
C ARG A 158 -14.85 7.72 -13.71
N SER A 159 -15.35 7.16 -12.60
CA SER A 159 -14.75 7.34 -11.27
C SER A 159 -13.24 7.02 -11.31
N HIS A 160 -12.42 7.88 -10.71
CA HIS A 160 -10.97 7.64 -10.60
C HIS A 160 -10.68 6.30 -9.91
N ALA A 161 -11.45 5.95 -8.87
CA ALA A 161 -11.27 4.71 -8.11
C ALA A 161 -11.52 3.46 -8.98
N ASP A 162 -12.58 3.46 -9.79
CA ASP A 162 -12.85 2.35 -10.71
C ASP A 162 -11.80 2.24 -11.80
N THR A 163 -11.40 3.39 -12.34
CA THR A 163 -10.36 3.47 -13.37
C THR A 163 -9.01 2.96 -12.87
N LEU A 164 -8.58 3.38 -11.67
CA LEU A 164 -7.32 2.92 -11.07
C LEU A 164 -7.33 1.42 -10.79
N ARG A 165 -8.44 0.88 -10.25
CA ARG A 165 -8.58 -0.57 -10.03
C ARG A 165 -8.51 -1.36 -11.34
N GLU A 166 -9.11 -0.85 -12.41
CA GLU A 166 -9.03 -1.49 -13.73
C GLU A 166 -7.59 -1.49 -14.27
N LEU A 167 -6.90 -0.35 -14.19
CA LEU A 167 -5.50 -0.24 -14.62
C LEU A 167 -4.57 -1.11 -13.76
N ALA A 168 -4.78 -1.16 -12.45
CA ALA A 168 -4.02 -2.02 -11.56
C ALA A 168 -4.22 -3.51 -11.88
N ARG A 169 -5.45 -3.94 -12.19
CA ARG A 169 -5.72 -5.32 -12.65
C ARG A 169 -5.03 -5.63 -13.97
N TRP A 170 -5.01 -4.68 -14.89
CA TRP A 170 -4.29 -4.85 -16.16
C TRP A 170 -2.77 -5.03 -15.96
N GLN A 171 -2.20 -4.40 -14.92
CA GLN A 171 -0.80 -4.57 -14.52
C GLN A 171 -0.54 -5.80 -13.65
N SER A 172 -1.58 -6.38 -13.05
CA SER A 172 -1.42 -7.51 -12.11
C SER A 172 -1.02 -8.79 -12.84
N PRO A 173 -0.19 -9.63 -12.22
CA PRO A 173 0.17 -10.92 -12.80
C PRO A 173 -1.07 -11.82 -12.88
N GLU A 174 -1.13 -12.66 -13.93
CA GLU A 174 -2.20 -13.65 -14.09
C GLU A 174 -2.25 -14.65 -12.93
N THR A 175 -1.13 -14.90 -12.30
CA THR A 175 -0.94 -15.86 -11.19
C THR A 175 -0.32 -15.18 -9.98
N GLY A 176 -1.09 -14.36 -9.27
CA GLY A 176 -0.70 -13.83 -7.97
C GLY A 176 -0.66 -14.93 -6.88
N LEU A 177 0.02 -14.65 -5.76
CA LEU A 177 -0.03 -15.53 -4.60
C LEU A 177 -1.45 -15.52 -4.01
N PRO A 178 -2.04 -16.70 -3.71
CA PRO A 178 -3.30 -16.74 -2.99
C PRO A 178 -3.13 -16.11 -1.60
N VAL A 179 -4.19 -15.48 -1.10
CA VAL A 179 -4.21 -14.93 0.26
C VAL A 179 -4.85 -15.97 1.18
N PRO A 180 -4.09 -16.60 2.09
CA PRO A 180 -4.63 -17.46 3.14
C PRO A 180 -5.66 -16.71 4.00
N ASP A 181 -6.62 -17.42 4.62
CA ASP A 181 -7.68 -16.78 5.39
C ASP A 181 -7.13 -15.95 6.57
N ALA A 182 -6.06 -16.40 7.21
CA ALA A 182 -5.38 -15.66 8.27
C ALA A 182 -4.89 -14.28 7.84
N GLY A 183 -4.43 -14.13 6.58
CA GLY A 183 -4.03 -12.83 6.01
C GLY A 183 -5.20 -11.85 5.83
N ARG A 184 -6.45 -12.32 6.01
CA ARG A 184 -7.67 -11.49 5.94
C ARG A 184 -8.36 -11.37 7.30
N THR A 185 -7.62 -11.50 8.38
CA THR A 185 -8.10 -11.32 9.77
C THR A 185 -7.43 -10.12 10.41
N PRO A 186 -8.04 -9.48 11.41
CA PRO A 186 -7.36 -8.46 12.19
C PRO A 186 -6.03 -9.00 12.72
N THR A 187 -5.02 -8.17 12.70
CA THR A 187 -3.64 -8.55 13.00
C THR A 187 -3.14 -7.81 14.24
N TYR A 188 -2.33 -8.45 15.04
CA TYR A 188 -1.54 -7.82 16.08
C TYR A 188 -0.08 -7.70 15.62
N SER A 189 0.54 -6.52 15.78
CA SER A 189 1.95 -6.30 15.47
C SER A 189 2.66 -5.69 16.68
N THR A 190 3.89 -6.12 16.95
CA THR A 190 4.62 -5.72 18.15
C THR A 190 5.34 -4.39 18.02
N TRP A 191 5.41 -3.76 16.83
CA TRP A 191 6.30 -2.63 16.58
C TRP A 191 6.02 -1.41 17.48
N TYR A 192 4.84 -0.82 17.43
CA TYR A 192 4.56 0.38 18.22
C TYR A 192 4.31 0.08 19.70
N SER A 193 3.93 -1.16 20.05
CA SER A 193 3.68 -1.55 21.44
C SER A 193 4.95 -1.87 22.21
N TYR A 194 5.96 -2.44 21.54
CA TYR A 194 7.19 -2.92 22.18
C TYR A 194 8.47 -2.36 21.56
N HIS A 195 8.43 -1.89 20.31
CA HIS A 195 9.64 -1.63 19.53
C HIS A 195 10.59 -2.83 19.61
N GLN A 196 11.86 -2.61 19.92
CA GLN A 196 12.86 -3.68 20.09
C GLN A 196 12.87 -4.32 21.49
N ASP A 197 11.97 -3.91 22.41
CA ASP A 197 11.89 -4.46 23.79
C ASP A 197 11.01 -5.71 23.88
N VAL A 198 11.02 -6.54 22.86
CA VAL A 198 10.28 -7.80 22.80
C VAL A 198 11.00 -8.91 23.57
N ASN A 199 10.24 -9.82 24.16
CA ASN A 199 10.73 -11.08 24.73
C ASN A 199 9.61 -12.13 24.74
N ALA A 200 9.97 -13.41 24.87
CA ALA A 200 9.02 -14.52 24.77
C ALA A 200 7.83 -14.36 25.69
N ALA A 201 8.05 -14.17 26.99
CA ALA A 201 6.97 -14.13 28.00
C ALA A 201 5.99 -12.97 27.78
N ALA A 202 6.50 -11.77 27.38
CA ALA A 202 5.66 -10.62 27.12
C ALA A 202 4.79 -10.82 25.87
N ILE A 203 5.36 -11.41 24.80
CA ILE A 203 4.63 -11.61 23.54
C ILE A 203 3.65 -12.77 23.64
N GLU A 204 3.96 -13.83 24.40
CA GLU A 204 3.03 -14.94 24.67
C GLU A 204 1.78 -14.46 25.43
N ALA A 205 1.97 -13.66 26.50
CA ALA A 205 0.86 -13.06 27.22
C ALA A 205 0.01 -12.10 26.38
N GLU A 206 0.65 -11.34 25.49
CA GLU A 206 -0.03 -10.41 24.59
C GLU A 206 -0.79 -11.16 23.47
N ALA A 207 -0.27 -12.31 23.03
CA ALA A 207 -0.91 -13.15 22.02
C ALA A 207 -2.27 -13.70 22.49
N GLU A 208 -2.39 -14.11 23.76
CA GLU A 208 -3.67 -14.53 24.35
C GLU A 208 -4.71 -13.40 24.26
N LEU A 209 -4.33 -12.18 24.65
CA LEU A 209 -5.22 -11.01 24.59
C LEU A 209 -5.58 -10.61 23.16
N ALA A 210 -4.63 -10.72 22.23
CA ALA A 210 -4.86 -10.44 20.81
C ALA A 210 -5.85 -11.45 20.20
N ALA A 211 -5.72 -12.73 20.54
CA ALA A 211 -6.66 -13.78 20.12
C ALA A 211 -8.06 -13.54 20.70
N GLU A 212 -8.17 -13.19 21.99
CA GLU A 212 -9.44 -12.83 22.64
C GLU A 212 -10.10 -11.60 21.98
N ALA A 213 -9.30 -10.60 21.60
CA ALA A 213 -9.80 -9.44 20.85
C ALA A 213 -10.27 -9.79 19.44
N GLY A 214 -9.89 -10.96 18.91
CA GLY A 214 -10.32 -11.48 17.62
C GLY A 214 -9.33 -11.27 16.51
N CYS A 215 -8.05 -11.07 16.81
CA CYS A 215 -6.98 -11.19 15.83
C CYS A 215 -6.83 -12.65 15.40
N GLY A 216 -6.38 -12.87 14.17
CA GLY A 216 -6.04 -14.20 13.65
C GLY A 216 -4.57 -14.33 13.23
N LEU A 217 -3.83 -13.23 13.30
CA LEU A 217 -2.43 -13.15 12.92
C LEU A 217 -1.66 -12.29 13.92
N LEU A 218 -0.45 -12.73 14.30
CA LEU A 218 0.51 -11.93 15.05
C LEU A 218 1.79 -11.76 14.22
N ILE A 219 2.31 -10.53 14.18
CA ILE A 219 3.60 -10.20 13.56
C ILE A 219 4.58 -9.80 14.67
N LEU A 220 5.61 -10.62 14.87
CA LEU A 220 6.76 -10.27 15.68
C LEU A 220 7.67 -9.36 14.84
N ASP A 221 7.65 -8.08 15.17
CA ASP A 221 8.41 -7.05 14.46
C ASP A 221 9.88 -7.00 14.90
N ASP A 222 10.65 -6.02 14.42
CA ASP A 222 12.06 -5.84 14.75
C ASP A 222 12.34 -5.93 16.25
N GLY A 223 13.48 -6.52 16.61
CA GLY A 223 13.96 -6.67 17.98
C GLY A 223 14.04 -8.11 18.49
N TRP A 224 13.50 -9.08 17.75
CA TRP A 224 13.59 -10.50 18.12
C TRP A 224 14.96 -11.13 17.84
N GLN A 225 15.67 -10.58 16.85
CA GLN A 225 16.95 -11.09 16.39
C GLN A 225 18.10 -10.61 17.28
N ARG A 226 19.20 -11.36 17.27
CA ARG A 226 20.44 -11.00 17.95
C ARG A 226 20.92 -9.61 17.52
N GLY A 227 21.23 -8.75 18.48
CA GLY A 227 21.61 -7.36 18.23
C GLY A 227 20.44 -6.43 17.87
N GLY A 228 19.20 -6.90 17.94
CA GLY A 228 17.99 -6.07 17.80
C GLY A 228 17.72 -5.25 19.05
N THR A 229 18.58 -4.25 19.33
CA THR A 229 18.52 -3.38 20.51
C THR A 229 19.00 -1.98 20.12
N GLY A 230 18.61 -0.96 20.90
CA GLY A 230 19.17 0.39 20.78
C GLY A 230 18.61 1.23 19.61
N GLY A 231 17.57 0.75 18.92
CA GLY A 231 16.87 1.52 17.88
C GLY A 231 17.57 1.58 16.52
N GLY A 232 18.66 0.82 16.33
CA GLY A 232 19.37 0.73 15.05
C GLY A 232 19.31 -0.69 14.45
N TYR A 233 20.01 -0.88 13.33
CA TYR A 233 20.03 -2.14 12.57
C TYR A 233 21.43 -2.77 12.51
N SER A 234 22.29 -2.47 13.51
CA SER A 234 23.67 -2.97 13.54
C SER A 234 23.75 -4.50 13.64
N GLY A 235 22.73 -5.15 14.19
CA GLY A 235 22.62 -6.61 14.31
C GLY A 235 21.96 -7.31 13.10
N CYS A 236 21.44 -6.57 12.12
CA CYS A 236 20.82 -7.18 10.94
C CYS A 236 21.80 -7.99 10.11
N GLY A 237 21.38 -9.15 9.58
CA GLY A 237 22.17 -9.99 8.68
C GLY A 237 22.21 -11.45 9.10
N ASP A 238 22.42 -11.76 10.37
CA ASP A 238 22.52 -13.17 10.82
C ASP A 238 21.15 -13.86 10.91
N TRP A 239 20.12 -13.10 11.27
CA TRP A 239 18.72 -13.55 11.38
C TRP A 239 18.56 -14.77 12.29
N GLU A 240 19.16 -14.68 13.47
CA GLU A 240 19.07 -15.66 14.55
C GLU A 240 18.35 -15.03 15.75
N PRO A 241 17.47 -15.76 16.47
CA PRO A 241 16.84 -15.25 17.66
C PRO A 241 17.87 -14.85 18.73
N ASP A 242 17.56 -13.77 19.45
CA ASP A 242 18.34 -13.36 20.60
C ASP A 242 18.02 -14.31 21.78
N ALA A 243 19.04 -15.07 22.24
CA ALA A 243 18.85 -16.10 23.25
C ALA A 243 18.46 -15.55 24.64
N ASP A 244 18.79 -14.29 24.93
CA ASP A 244 18.36 -13.65 26.19
C ASP A 244 16.89 -13.26 26.16
N LYS A 245 16.37 -12.92 24.99
CA LYS A 245 14.96 -12.56 24.77
C LYS A 245 14.06 -13.77 24.50
N PHE A 246 14.57 -14.71 23.72
CA PHE A 246 13.89 -15.92 23.25
C PHE A 246 14.79 -17.14 23.45
N PRO A 247 14.88 -17.68 24.67
CA PRO A 247 15.78 -18.80 24.98
C PRO A 247 15.50 -20.06 24.17
N ASP A 248 14.23 -20.31 23.82
CA ASP A 248 13.78 -21.35 22.91
C ASP A 248 12.72 -20.77 21.96
N PHE A 249 13.18 -20.27 20.82
CA PHE A 249 12.30 -19.63 19.85
C PHE A 249 11.29 -20.60 19.22
N ALA A 250 11.65 -21.88 19.08
CA ALA A 250 10.71 -22.88 18.54
C ALA A 250 9.58 -23.18 19.52
N ALA A 251 9.88 -23.29 20.82
CA ALA A 251 8.86 -23.41 21.85
C ALA A 251 7.97 -22.18 21.92
N HIS A 252 8.55 -20.97 21.83
CA HIS A 252 7.80 -19.72 21.77
C HIS A 252 6.81 -19.70 20.57
N VAL A 253 7.24 -20.09 19.38
CA VAL A 253 6.36 -20.17 18.20
C VAL A 253 5.19 -21.15 18.46
N ALA A 254 5.46 -22.29 19.11
CA ALA A 254 4.42 -23.26 19.44
C ALA A 254 3.40 -22.70 20.45
N GLU A 255 3.83 -21.92 21.45
CA GLU A 255 2.92 -21.23 22.39
C GLU A 255 2.04 -20.20 21.68
N ILE A 256 2.59 -19.42 20.76
CA ILE A 256 1.75 -18.51 19.94
C ILE A 256 0.71 -19.29 19.13
N HIS A 257 1.11 -20.38 18.46
CA HIS A 257 0.17 -21.23 17.71
C HIS A 257 -0.90 -21.86 18.61
N ALA A 258 -0.59 -22.15 19.87
CA ALA A 258 -1.56 -22.69 20.82
C ALA A 258 -2.72 -21.72 21.13
N THR A 259 -2.52 -20.40 20.96
CA THR A 259 -3.60 -19.40 21.03
C THR A 259 -4.53 -19.39 19.83
N GLY A 260 -4.19 -20.11 18.75
CA GLY A 260 -4.90 -20.13 17.48
C GLY A 260 -4.45 -19.05 16.48
N LEU A 261 -3.51 -18.21 16.83
CA LEU A 261 -2.94 -17.21 15.93
C LEU A 261 -1.96 -17.84 14.94
N LYS A 262 -1.96 -17.35 13.71
CA LYS A 262 -0.84 -17.50 12.79
C LYS A 262 0.28 -16.54 13.18
N TYR A 263 1.55 -16.91 12.87
CA TYR A 263 2.71 -16.18 13.36
C TYR A 263 3.71 -15.85 12.26
N MET A 264 4.02 -14.58 12.11
CA MET A 264 5.02 -14.06 11.18
C MET A 264 6.15 -13.37 11.94
N ALA A 265 7.36 -13.40 11.38
CA ALA A 265 8.48 -12.62 11.88
C ALA A 265 8.91 -11.55 10.87
N TRP A 266 9.33 -10.40 11.38
CA TRP A 266 9.94 -9.33 10.61
C TRP A 266 11.37 -9.72 10.18
N ILE A 267 11.74 -9.32 8.96
CA ILE A 267 13.10 -9.45 8.42
C ILE A 267 13.38 -8.28 7.45
N ALA A 268 14.58 -7.70 7.54
CA ALA A 268 15.09 -6.70 6.60
C ALA A 268 16.29 -7.29 5.82
N PRO A 269 16.05 -8.18 4.85
CA PRO A 269 17.07 -9.08 4.35
C PRO A 269 18.16 -8.40 3.51
N LEU A 270 17.93 -7.15 3.08
CA LEU A 270 18.94 -6.34 2.37
C LEU A 270 19.80 -5.49 3.31
N LEU A 271 19.52 -5.46 4.63
CA LEU A 271 20.36 -4.75 5.58
C LEU A 271 21.47 -5.66 6.13
N LEU A 272 22.70 -5.17 6.06
CA LEU A 272 23.91 -5.82 6.61
C LEU A 272 24.48 -4.96 7.73
N GLY A 273 24.16 -5.32 8.97
CA GLY A 273 24.59 -4.63 10.17
C GLY A 273 26.10 -4.75 10.39
N GLN A 274 26.67 -3.73 11.01
CA GLN A 274 28.11 -3.70 11.27
C GLN A 274 28.56 -4.74 12.32
N ASP A 275 27.64 -5.20 13.19
CA ASP A 275 27.89 -6.19 14.23
C ASP A 275 27.50 -7.63 13.81
N SER A 276 26.98 -7.81 12.59
CA SER A 276 26.59 -9.11 12.03
C SER A 276 27.83 -9.95 11.65
N ALA A 277 27.80 -11.24 11.95
CA ALA A 277 28.83 -12.19 11.51
C ALA A 277 28.81 -12.36 9.97
N ALA A 278 27.66 -12.23 9.33
CA ALA A 278 27.51 -12.28 7.87
C ALA A 278 28.34 -11.20 7.14
N ARG A 279 28.67 -10.11 7.83
CA ARG A 279 29.49 -9.02 7.30
C ARG A 279 30.87 -9.51 6.80
N ALA A 280 31.46 -10.51 7.45
CA ALA A 280 32.77 -11.03 7.06
C ALA A 280 32.77 -11.58 5.61
N ALA A 281 31.64 -12.13 5.17
CA ALA A 281 31.50 -12.69 3.81
C ALA A 281 30.89 -11.69 2.81
N LEU A 282 30.05 -10.76 3.28
CA LEU A 282 29.15 -9.98 2.41
C LEU A 282 29.50 -8.49 2.31
N ALA A 283 30.46 -7.98 3.09
CA ALA A 283 30.81 -6.56 3.07
C ALA A 283 31.18 -6.02 1.68
N GLY A 284 31.83 -6.85 0.85
CA GLY A 284 32.19 -6.50 -0.53
C GLY A 284 31.00 -6.29 -1.48
N PHE A 285 29.82 -6.80 -1.10
CA PHE A 285 28.57 -6.69 -1.87
C PHE A 285 27.59 -5.66 -1.27
N ALA A 286 28.02 -4.84 -0.32
CA ALA A 286 27.20 -3.86 0.38
C ALA A 286 27.87 -2.47 0.40
N PRO A 287 28.15 -1.86 -0.77
CA PRO A 287 28.90 -0.59 -0.84
C PRO A 287 28.13 0.61 -0.30
N HIS A 288 26.78 0.57 -0.27
CA HIS A 288 25.94 1.68 0.20
C HIS A 288 25.80 1.67 1.72
N ALA A 289 26.44 2.65 2.39
CA ALA A 289 26.40 2.79 3.85
C ALA A 289 25.16 3.55 4.33
N ARG A 290 24.62 3.12 5.47
CA ARG A 290 23.61 3.80 6.27
C ARG A 290 24.15 3.98 7.69
N PRO A 291 25.08 4.93 7.90
CA PRO A 291 25.76 5.08 9.19
C PRO A 291 24.80 5.43 10.33
N GLU A 292 23.74 6.19 10.05
CA GLU A 292 22.69 6.55 10.99
C GLU A 292 21.91 5.34 11.52
N TRP A 293 21.93 4.22 10.79
CA TRP A 293 21.28 2.95 11.14
C TRP A 293 22.28 1.88 11.60
N GLY A 294 23.59 2.16 11.52
CA GLY A 294 24.64 1.19 11.85
C GLY A 294 24.71 0.02 10.87
N CYS A 295 24.32 0.19 9.61
CA CYS A 295 24.30 -0.87 8.62
C CYS A 295 24.72 -0.41 7.22
N HIS A 296 24.82 -1.37 6.32
CA HIS A 296 25.01 -1.19 4.88
C HIS A 296 23.86 -1.88 4.14
N VAL A 297 23.63 -1.50 2.89
CA VAL A 297 22.65 -2.13 2.02
C VAL A 297 23.35 -3.14 1.11
N LEU A 298 22.86 -4.36 1.09
CA LEU A 298 23.30 -5.43 0.17
C LEU A 298 22.80 -5.12 -1.24
N ASP A 299 23.67 -5.30 -2.23
CA ASP A 299 23.36 -5.08 -3.65
C ASP A 299 22.76 -6.35 -4.29
N PRO A 300 21.45 -6.41 -4.56
CA PRO A 300 20.79 -7.60 -5.10
C PRO A 300 21.23 -7.95 -6.53
N ARG A 301 21.98 -7.08 -7.21
CA ARG A 301 22.54 -7.37 -8.54
C ARG A 301 23.56 -8.49 -8.51
N HIS A 302 24.19 -8.76 -7.36
CA HIS A 302 25.09 -9.89 -7.13
C HIS A 302 24.35 -11.20 -6.85
N ALA A 303 24.79 -12.29 -7.45
CA ALA A 303 24.18 -13.62 -7.25
C ALA A 303 24.29 -14.09 -5.79
N GLU A 304 25.42 -13.80 -5.15
CA GLU A 304 25.72 -14.15 -3.75
C GLU A 304 24.73 -13.49 -2.79
N VAL A 305 24.38 -12.22 -3.03
CA VAL A 305 23.37 -11.50 -2.23
C VAL A 305 22.00 -12.13 -2.41
N ARG A 306 21.61 -12.41 -3.66
CA ARG A 306 20.31 -13.05 -3.90
C ARG A 306 20.19 -14.42 -3.24
N ALA A 307 21.25 -15.22 -3.30
CA ALA A 307 21.28 -16.52 -2.64
C ALA A 307 21.19 -16.36 -1.11
N PHE A 308 21.97 -15.45 -0.54
CA PHE A 308 21.95 -15.17 0.91
C PHE A 308 20.57 -14.76 1.40
N VAL A 309 19.89 -13.82 0.72
CA VAL A 309 18.55 -13.37 1.08
C VAL A 309 17.54 -14.52 1.05
N VAL A 310 17.54 -15.31 -0.04
CA VAL A 310 16.64 -16.46 -0.20
C VAL A 310 16.87 -17.50 0.90
N ASP A 311 18.12 -17.85 1.16
CA ASP A 311 18.48 -18.86 2.16
C ASP A 311 18.16 -18.39 3.59
N SER A 312 18.37 -17.10 3.92
CA SER A 312 18.07 -16.55 5.22
C SER A 312 16.55 -16.53 5.49
N CYS A 313 15.75 -16.04 4.54
CA CYS A 313 14.30 -16.04 4.66
C CYS A 313 13.71 -17.45 4.76
N ALA A 314 14.14 -18.37 3.90
CA ALA A 314 13.63 -19.74 3.90
C ALA A 314 14.05 -20.51 5.17
N ARG A 315 15.29 -20.33 5.63
CA ARG A 315 15.80 -20.94 6.87
C ARG A 315 14.98 -20.48 8.08
N LEU A 316 14.70 -19.19 8.21
CA LEU A 316 13.92 -18.64 9.33
C LEU A 316 12.55 -19.31 9.42
N VAL A 317 11.82 -19.38 8.31
CA VAL A 317 10.49 -20.02 8.25
C VAL A 317 10.58 -21.52 8.57
N GLN A 318 11.51 -22.24 7.93
CA GLN A 318 11.60 -23.69 8.05
C GLN A 318 12.11 -24.15 9.42
N SER A 319 13.08 -23.42 10.01
CA SER A 319 13.69 -23.82 11.28
C SER A 319 12.76 -23.65 12.48
N TYR A 320 11.86 -22.67 12.43
CA TYR A 320 11.02 -22.32 13.56
C TYR A 320 9.53 -22.55 13.34
N GLY A 321 9.12 -22.96 12.13
CA GLY A 321 7.71 -23.23 11.82
C GLY A 321 6.84 -21.99 11.73
N LEU A 322 7.40 -20.85 11.31
CA LEU A 322 6.65 -19.62 11.08
C LEU A 322 5.68 -19.79 9.90
N ASP A 323 4.53 -19.10 9.96
CA ASP A 323 3.55 -19.09 8.87
C ASP A 323 3.91 -18.08 7.76
N GLY A 324 4.87 -17.21 8.00
CA GLY A 324 5.28 -16.22 7.01
C GLY A 324 6.28 -15.19 7.50
N LEU A 325 6.51 -14.18 6.67
CA LEU A 325 7.48 -13.12 6.92
C LEU A 325 6.89 -11.73 6.60
N LYS A 326 7.18 -10.75 7.45
CA LYS A 326 7.13 -9.34 7.10
C LYS A 326 8.50 -8.95 6.56
N ILE A 327 8.58 -8.74 5.25
CA ILE A 327 9.85 -8.42 4.57
C ILE A 327 9.96 -6.91 4.40
N ASP A 328 10.89 -6.31 5.12
CA ASP A 328 11.07 -4.88 5.19
C ASP A 328 12.30 -4.38 4.43
N PHE A 329 12.35 -3.07 4.17
CA PHE A 329 13.47 -2.34 3.56
C PHE A 329 13.90 -2.82 2.16
N LEU A 330 13.01 -3.45 1.38
CA LEU A 330 13.31 -3.81 -0.01
C LEU A 330 13.53 -2.58 -0.90
N ASP A 331 12.90 -1.45 -0.57
CA ASP A 331 13.10 -0.16 -1.21
C ASP A 331 14.55 0.37 -1.09
N SER A 332 15.32 -0.11 -0.11
CA SER A 332 16.74 0.21 0.00
C SER A 332 17.56 -0.19 -1.24
N ALA A 333 17.09 -1.19 -2.01
CA ALA A 333 17.70 -1.57 -3.28
C ALA A 333 17.70 -0.44 -4.32
N SER A 334 16.81 0.55 -4.21
CA SER A 334 16.76 1.72 -5.10
C SER A 334 18.04 2.56 -5.07
N ALA A 335 18.86 2.45 -4.02
CA ALA A 335 20.19 3.04 -3.97
C ALA A 335 21.10 2.59 -5.13
N TYR A 336 20.79 1.45 -5.74
CA TYR A 336 21.52 0.86 -6.86
C TYR A 336 20.83 1.07 -8.22
N ALA A 337 19.67 1.73 -8.25
CA ALA A 337 18.98 2.05 -9.50
C ALA A 337 19.73 3.13 -10.26
N SER A 338 19.91 2.94 -11.58
CA SER A 338 20.59 3.92 -12.43
C SER A 338 19.81 5.23 -12.48
N GLY A 339 20.46 6.34 -12.21
CA GLY A 339 19.91 7.69 -12.44
C GLY A 339 19.29 8.42 -11.25
N THR A 340 19.36 7.90 -10.03
CA THR A 340 18.74 8.51 -8.84
C THR A 340 19.52 9.70 -8.23
N HIS A 341 20.65 10.15 -8.78
CA HIS A 341 21.63 10.99 -8.07
C HIS A 341 21.59 12.49 -8.36
N ALA A 342 20.60 13.06 -8.99
CA ALA A 342 20.74 14.47 -9.41
C ALA A 342 19.97 15.53 -8.58
N GLU A 343 18.93 15.22 -7.81
CA GLU A 343 18.08 16.29 -7.24
C GLU A 343 17.63 16.17 -5.78
N ALA A 344 18.03 15.16 -5.02
CA ALA A 344 17.53 14.97 -3.66
C ALA A 344 18.52 15.36 -2.54
N GLY A 345 19.42 16.31 -2.72
CA GLY A 345 20.27 16.86 -1.65
C GLY A 345 21.13 15.84 -0.88
N ASN A 346 21.20 14.60 -1.33
CA ASN A 346 21.98 13.55 -0.71
C ASN A 346 23.33 13.47 -1.43
N THR A 347 24.38 13.96 -0.75
CA THR A 347 25.77 14.00 -1.21
C THR A 347 26.46 12.63 -1.13
N ALA A 348 25.73 11.54 -1.28
CA ALA A 348 26.37 10.22 -1.40
C ALA A 348 27.05 10.14 -2.78
N ASP A 349 28.33 9.81 -2.77
CA ASP A 349 29.10 9.56 -3.99
C ASP A 349 28.37 8.55 -4.88
N PRO A 350 28.42 8.72 -6.21
CA PRO A 350 27.81 7.77 -7.11
C PRO A 350 28.41 6.39 -6.83
N VAL A 351 27.53 5.44 -6.47
CA VAL A 351 27.96 4.03 -6.33
C VAL A 351 28.51 3.62 -7.69
N PRO A 352 29.76 3.14 -7.77
CA PRO A 352 30.35 2.72 -9.03
C PRO A 352 29.38 1.76 -9.72
N THR A 353 29.06 2.01 -10.98
CA THR A 353 28.40 1.05 -11.86
C THR A 353 29.41 -0.08 -11.99
N GLY A 354 29.23 -1.12 -11.14
CA GLY A 354 30.21 -2.15 -10.88
C GLY A 354 30.74 -2.79 -12.17
N GLU A 355 31.96 -3.28 -12.09
CA GLU A 355 32.61 -3.96 -13.20
C GLU A 355 31.72 -5.11 -13.70
N PRO A 356 31.50 -5.23 -15.03
CA PRO A 356 30.81 -6.36 -15.59
C PRO A 356 31.72 -7.57 -15.49
N ALA A 357 31.28 -8.61 -14.81
CA ALA A 357 31.72 -9.98 -15.06
C ALA A 357 31.81 -10.93 -13.86
N ALA A 358 31.07 -10.67 -12.76
CA ALA A 358 30.81 -11.76 -11.84
C ALA A 358 29.74 -12.68 -12.45
N GLU A 359 29.94 -13.99 -12.38
CA GLU A 359 28.95 -14.96 -12.84
C GLU A 359 27.59 -14.69 -12.14
N GLY A 360 26.53 -14.53 -12.94
CA GLY A 360 25.19 -14.22 -12.42
C GLY A 360 24.91 -12.76 -12.04
N TRP A 361 25.79 -11.81 -12.41
CA TRP A 361 25.50 -10.38 -12.27
C TRP A 361 24.29 -9.94 -13.12
N ILE A 362 23.37 -9.18 -12.52
CA ILE A 362 22.20 -8.61 -13.20
C ILE A 362 22.25 -7.07 -13.08
N PRO A 363 22.47 -6.33 -14.17
CA PRO A 363 22.70 -4.87 -14.10
C PRO A 363 21.49 -4.05 -13.67
N ASP A 364 20.25 -4.45 -14.04
CA ASP A 364 19.03 -3.78 -13.64
C ASP A 364 18.55 -4.27 -12.26
N VAL A 365 18.37 -3.33 -11.34
CA VAL A 365 18.03 -3.66 -9.94
C VAL A 365 16.64 -4.28 -9.81
N GLY A 366 15.67 -3.81 -10.60
CA GLY A 366 14.32 -4.38 -10.60
C GLY A 366 14.31 -5.83 -11.06
N THR A 367 15.06 -6.13 -12.14
CA THR A 367 15.24 -7.49 -12.64
C THR A 367 15.96 -8.39 -11.63
N ALA A 368 16.99 -7.87 -10.95
CA ALA A 368 17.70 -8.60 -9.90
C ALA A 368 16.78 -8.93 -8.71
N MET A 369 15.97 -7.95 -8.27
CA MET A 369 14.95 -8.15 -7.24
C MET A 369 13.90 -9.16 -7.66
N ARG A 370 13.42 -9.11 -8.90
CA ARG A 370 12.49 -10.11 -9.44
C ARG A 370 13.04 -11.53 -9.36
N VAL A 371 14.28 -11.75 -9.77
CA VAL A 371 14.95 -13.07 -9.71
C VAL A 371 15.05 -13.54 -8.26
N MET A 372 15.44 -12.67 -7.34
CA MET A 372 15.54 -12.96 -5.91
C MET A 372 14.18 -13.37 -5.31
N LEU A 373 13.16 -12.55 -5.54
CA LEU A 373 11.81 -12.78 -4.99
C LEU A 373 11.14 -14.01 -5.59
N ALA A 374 11.34 -14.29 -6.88
CA ALA A 374 10.85 -15.51 -7.51
C ALA A 374 11.51 -16.78 -6.92
N ALA A 375 12.82 -16.73 -6.65
CA ALA A 375 13.52 -17.82 -5.98
C ALA A 375 13.03 -18.02 -4.53
N LEU A 376 12.81 -16.92 -3.79
CA LEU A 376 12.25 -16.98 -2.43
C LEU A 376 10.85 -17.60 -2.44
N ARG A 377 9.94 -17.11 -3.30
CA ARG A 377 8.61 -17.71 -3.49
C ARG A 377 8.69 -19.20 -3.75
N GLY A 378 9.57 -19.63 -4.67
CA GLY A 378 9.75 -21.04 -5.00
C GLY A 378 10.20 -21.88 -3.81
N ARG A 379 11.12 -21.38 -2.99
CA ARG A 379 11.61 -22.04 -1.77
C ARG A 379 10.51 -22.15 -0.71
N LEU A 380 9.75 -21.08 -0.46
CA LEU A 380 8.64 -21.08 0.50
C LEU A 380 7.50 -21.99 0.02
N HIS A 381 7.17 -21.95 -1.27
CA HIS A 381 6.15 -22.84 -1.84
C HIS A 381 6.52 -24.32 -1.71
N ALA A 382 7.78 -24.66 -1.93
CA ALA A 382 8.26 -26.04 -1.77
C ALA A 382 8.19 -26.52 -0.31
N ALA A 383 8.32 -25.61 0.67
CA ALA A 383 8.29 -25.91 2.10
C ALA A 383 6.89 -25.95 2.69
N LEU A 384 6.02 -25.00 2.32
CA LEU A 384 4.74 -24.71 2.96
C LEU A 384 3.53 -24.87 2.03
N GLY A 385 3.71 -25.23 0.76
CA GLY A 385 2.65 -25.20 -0.25
C GLY A 385 2.25 -23.76 -0.55
N THR A 386 0.93 -23.48 -0.60
CA THR A 386 0.39 -22.13 -0.89
C THR A 386 -0.01 -21.36 0.37
N ASP A 387 0.22 -21.92 1.56
CA ASP A 387 -0.37 -21.44 2.82
C ASP A 387 0.58 -20.52 3.62
N PHE A 388 1.57 -19.91 2.93
CA PHE A 388 2.48 -18.95 3.55
C PHE A 388 2.03 -17.51 3.35
N LEU A 389 2.44 -16.64 4.29
CA LEU A 389 2.12 -15.21 4.32
C LEU A 389 3.40 -14.41 4.06
N ILE A 390 3.34 -13.47 3.12
CA ILE A 390 4.41 -12.49 2.90
C ILE A 390 3.79 -11.10 2.89
N GLU A 391 4.19 -10.25 3.86
CA GLU A 391 3.82 -8.86 3.93
C GLU A 391 4.91 -7.98 3.33
N PHE A 392 4.51 -7.12 2.37
CA PHE A 392 5.28 -6.00 1.87
C PHE A 392 4.65 -4.68 2.31
N ARG A 393 5.45 -3.65 2.51
CA ARG A 393 4.96 -2.30 2.79
C ARG A 393 5.23 -1.32 1.64
N GLN A 394 4.54 -0.20 1.63
CA GLN A 394 4.89 0.90 0.74
C GLN A 394 6.36 1.35 0.96
N PRO A 395 7.12 1.71 -0.12
CA PRO A 395 6.59 1.93 -1.48
C PRO A 395 6.63 0.71 -2.42
N TYR A 396 7.24 -0.43 -2.05
CA TYR A 396 7.36 -1.62 -2.90
C TYR A 396 6.08 -2.49 -2.90
N THR A 397 4.98 -1.86 -3.27
CA THR A 397 3.63 -2.47 -3.28
C THR A 397 2.97 -2.36 -4.65
N GLY A 398 3.74 -2.21 -5.71
CA GLY A 398 3.23 -2.19 -7.07
C GLY A 398 2.59 -3.53 -7.49
N PRO A 399 1.73 -3.54 -8.53
CA PRO A 399 1.02 -4.76 -8.96
C PRO A 399 1.93 -5.95 -9.26
N ALA A 400 3.15 -5.74 -9.77
CA ALA A 400 4.11 -6.81 -9.99
C ALA A 400 4.56 -7.53 -8.70
N MET A 401 4.48 -6.86 -7.55
CA MET A 401 4.84 -7.47 -6.25
C MET A 401 3.83 -8.53 -5.80
N LEU A 402 2.62 -8.54 -6.36
CA LEU A 402 1.57 -9.53 -6.06
C LEU A 402 1.94 -10.95 -6.48
N GLU A 403 2.94 -11.08 -7.33
CA GLU A 403 3.53 -12.39 -7.65
C GLU A 403 4.31 -12.98 -6.47
N TYR A 404 4.84 -12.14 -5.57
CA TYR A 404 5.82 -12.52 -4.54
C TYR A 404 5.29 -12.35 -3.12
N GLY A 405 4.26 -11.55 -2.90
CA GLY A 405 3.63 -11.31 -1.60
C GLY A 405 2.11 -11.23 -1.70
N ASN A 406 1.44 -11.56 -0.62
CA ASN A 406 -0.02 -11.64 -0.55
C ASN A 406 -0.65 -10.72 0.50
N LEU A 407 0.15 -10.01 1.28
CA LEU A 407 -0.25 -8.94 2.18
C LEU A 407 0.48 -7.65 1.80
N LEU A 408 -0.25 -6.56 1.62
CA LEU A 408 0.35 -5.24 1.37
C LEU A 408 -0.04 -4.28 2.48
N ARG A 409 0.94 -3.66 3.11
CA ARG A 409 0.75 -2.75 4.24
C ARG A 409 1.02 -1.29 3.87
N ALA A 410 0.25 -0.36 4.44
CA ALA A 410 0.56 1.06 4.44
C ALA A 410 1.92 1.32 5.11
N SER A 411 2.70 2.29 4.63
CA SER A 411 3.95 2.68 5.30
C SER A 411 3.68 3.38 6.63
N ASP A 412 4.69 3.39 7.50
CA ASP A 412 4.60 3.86 8.88
C ASP A 412 3.99 5.27 9.01
N CYS A 413 3.04 5.40 9.91
CA CYS A 413 2.34 6.63 10.26
C CYS A 413 1.79 6.53 11.71
N PRO A 414 2.67 6.46 12.72
CA PRO A 414 2.29 6.22 14.11
C PRO A 414 1.28 7.24 14.62
N ALA A 415 0.15 6.77 15.15
CA ALA A 415 -0.96 7.57 15.68
C ALA A 415 -1.60 8.57 14.70
N ASP A 416 -1.25 8.55 13.41
CA ASP A 416 -1.84 9.41 12.38
C ASP A 416 -2.94 8.68 11.62
N ALA A 417 -4.18 8.77 12.13
CA ALA A 417 -5.35 8.15 11.52
C ALA A 417 -5.61 8.63 10.07
N VAL A 418 -5.29 9.89 9.76
CA VAL A 418 -5.50 10.45 8.43
C VAL A 418 -4.49 9.90 7.43
N ALA A 419 -3.20 9.88 7.81
CA ALA A 419 -2.17 9.30 6.97
C ALA A 419 -2.43 7.81 6.73
N ASN A 420 -2.80 7.07 7.77
CA ASN A 420 -3.11 5.64 7.65
C ASN A 420 -4.30 5.40 6.69
N ARG A 421 -5.38 6.20 6.80
CA ARG A 421 -6.50 6.16 5.86
C ARG A 421 -6.07 6.39 4.42
N VAL A 422 -5.33 7.48 4.17
CA VAL A 422 -4.90 7.86 2.82
C VAL A 422 -4.03 6.76 2.21
N LYS A 423 -3.01 6.32 2.93
CA LYS A 423 -2.08 5.28 2.45
C LYS A 423 -2.77 3.94 2.20
N SER A 424 -3.66 3.53 3.12
CA SER A 424 -4.40 2.27 3.02
C SER A 424 -5.40 2.27 1.87
N LEU A 425 -6.11 3.38 1.63
CA LEU A 425 -7.02 3.51 0.49
C LEU A 425 -6.27 3.57 -0.84
N ASP A 426 -5.12 4.26 -0.89
CA ASP A 426 -4.26 4.25 -2.08
C ASP A 426 -3.82 2.83 -2.45
N LEU A 427 -3.45 2.01 -1.45
CA LEU A 427 -3.14 0.60 -1.67
C LEU A 427 -4.34 -0.20 -2.16
N ALA A 428 -5.53 0.02 -1.59
CA ALA A 428 -6.75 -0.66 -2.01
C ALA A 428 -7.14 -0.33 -3.46
N LEU A 429 -6.79 0.86 -3.96
CA LEU A 429 -6.96 1.22 -5.37
C LEU A 429 -5.93 0.55 -6.28
N LEU A 430 -4.72 0.31 -5.76
CA LEU A 430 -3.60 -0.26 -6.51
C LEU A 430 -3.61 -1.79 -6.55
N ALA A 431 -4.17 -2.45 -5.54
CA ALA A 431 -4.16 -3.90 -5.38
C ALA A 431 -5.53 -4.42 -4.91
N PRO A 432 -6.58 -4.35 -5.76
CA PRO A 432 -7.96 -4.56 -5.34
C PRO A 432 -8.29 -6.00 -4.91
N ASP A 433 -7.47 -6.98 -5.26
CA ASP A 433 -7.79 -8.41 -5.06
C ASP A 433 -6.88 -9.08 -3.98
N VAL A 434 -6.07 -8.29 -3.30
CA VAL A 434 -5.07 -8.70 -2.28
C VAL A 434 -5.55 -8.33 -0.87
N ALA A 435 -4.86 -8.82 0.17
CA ALA A 435 -5.09 -8.37 1.53
C ALA A 435 -4.34 -7.05 1.78
N ILE A 436 -5.10 -5.97 1.99
CA ILE A 436 -4.53 -4.67 2.33
C ILE A 436 -4.58 -4.50 3.84
N HIS A 437 -3.41 -4.41 4.45
CA HIS A 437 -3.24 -4.14 5.86
C HIS A 437 -3.05 -2.64 6.10
N SER A 438 -3.65 -2.10 7.15
CA SER A 438 -3.32 -0.76 7.65
C SER A 438 -1.87 -0.74 8.15
N ASP A 439 -1.31 0.44 8.33
CA ASP A 439 -0.20 0.59 9.28
C ASP A 439 -0.68 0.26 10.70
N MET A 440 0.28 -0.10 11.57
CA MET A 440 -0.01 -0.49 12.93
C MET A 440 -0.76 0.63 13.69
N LEU A 441 -1.87 0.28 14.33
CA LEU A 441 -2.72 1.22 15.06
C LEU A 441 -2.21 1.41 16.48
N MET A 442 -1.90 2.66 16.82
CA MET A 442 -1.58 3.08 18.17
C MET A 442 -2.30 4.37 18.53
N TRP A 443 -2.48 4.60 19.81
CA TRP A 443 -3.10 5.81 20.36
C TRP A 443 -2.66 6.05 21.80
N ASP A 444 -2.93 7.24 22.32
CA ASP A 444 -2.74 7.55 23.73
C ASP A 444 -3.77 6.78 24.58
N ALA A 445 -3.32 5.88 25.46
CA ALA A 445 -4.18 5.10 26.34
C ALA A 445 -4.94 5.96 27.36
N SER A 446 -4.55 7.21 27.60
CA SER A 446 -5.26 8.17 28.46
C SER A 446 -6.36 8.95 27.72
N ALA A 447 -6.42 8.87 26.38
CA ALA A 447 -7.44 9.56 25.60
C ALA A 447 -8.83 8.92 25.80
N PRO A 448 -9.93 9.66 25.57
CA PRO A 448 -11.27 9.07 25.52
C PRO A 448 -11.39 7.98 24.44
N ALA A 449 -12.22 6.96 24.70
CA ALA A 449 -12.43 5.86 23.76
C ALA A 449 -12.89 6.31 22.35
N GLU A 450 -13.64 7.40 22.26
CA GLU A 450 -14.07 8.00 21.00
C GLU A 450 -12.91 8.53 20.17
N GLN A 451 -11.87 9.04 20.82
CA GLN A 451 -10.65 9.49 20.12
C GLN A 451 -9.80 8.29 19.69
N ALA A 452 -9.63 7.30 20.56
CA ALA A 452 -8.92 6.07 20.25
C ALA A 452 -9.57 5.32 19.07
N ALA A 453 -10.90 5.25 19.04
CA ALA A 453 -11.66 4.58 17.98
C ALA A 453 -11.37 5.13 16.59
N ARG A 454 -11.00 6.40 16.44
CA ARG A 454 -10.69 7.00 15.13
C ARG A 454 -9.56 6.28 14.40
N GLN A 455 -8.62 5.69 15.12
CA GLN A 455 -7.56 4.89 14.50
C GLN A 455 -8.15 3.68 13.76
N LEU A 456 -9.06 2.94 14.40
CA LEU A 456 -9.77 1.82 13.77
C LEU A 456 -10.71 2.28 12.65
N LEU A 457 -11.47 3.35 12.89
CA LEU A 457 -12.45 3.86 11.92
C LEU A 457 -11.80 4.36 10.63
N ALA A 458 -10.60 4.91 10.72
CA ALA A 458 -9.84 5.39 9.58
C ALA A 458 -9.51 4.27 8.58
N VAL A 459 -9.39 3.02 9.05
CA VAL A 459 -8.90 1.88 8.26
C VAL A 459 -9.93 0.74 8.12
N LEU A 460 -11.20 1.00 8.38
CA LEU A 460 -12.26 -0.04 8.33
C LEU A 460 -12.36 -0.77 6.98
N HIS A 461 -11.95 -0.13 5.88
CA HIS A 461 -11.96 -0.74 4.53
C HIS A 461 -10.70 -1.57 4.23
N THR A 462 -9.88 -1.82 5.22
CA THR A 462 -8.67 -2.63 5.14
C THR A 462 -8.62 -3.59 6.32
N ILE A 463 -7.55 -4.35 6.45
CA ILE A 463 -7.34 -5.24 7.58
C ILE A 463 -6.60 -4.45 8.67
N PRO A 464 -7.21 -4.22 9.84
CA PRO A 464 -6.58 -3.44 10.90
C PRO A 464 -5.43 -4.24 11.54
N GLN A 465 -4.27 -3.58 11.71
CA GLN A 465 -3.17 -4.09 12.53
C GLN A 465 -3.13 -3.32 13.85
N ILE A 466 -3.37 -3.97 14.98
CA ILE A 466 -3.31 -3.34 16.30
C ILE A 466 -1.89 -3.45 16.85
N SER A 467 -1.39 -2.37 17.45
CA SER A 467 -0.07 -2.35 18.11
C SER A 467 -0.14 -1.53 19.41
N MET A 468 -0.96 -2.00 20.35
CA MET A 468 -1.10 -1.48 21.70
C MET A 468 -0.78 -2.58 22.69
N ARG A 469 -0.21 -2.29 23.85
CA ARG A 469 -0.13 -3.23 24.95
C ARG A 469 -1.54 -3.43 25.51
N LEU A 470 -2.21 -4.51 25.10
CA LEU A 470 -3.64 -4.74 25.39
C LEU A 470 -3.87 -4.91 26.89
N ALA A 471 -2.89 -5.50 27.60
CA ALA A 471 -2.95 -5.66 29.05
C ALA A 471 -3.06 -4.31 29.80
N ASP A 472 -2.42 -3.26 29.27
CA ASP A 472 -2.33 -1.94 29.90
C ASP A 472 -3.51 -1.03 29.55
N LEU A 473 -4.38 -1.44 28.62
CA LEU A 473 -5.50 -0.61 28.16
C LEU A 473 -6.63 -0.48 29.18
N PRO A 474 -7.25 0.71 29.30
CA PRO A 474 -8.50 0.89 30.03
C PRO A 474 -9.60 -0.04 29.53
N ALA A 475 -10.53 -0.41 30.42
CA ALA A 475 -11.65 -1.29 30.07
C ALA A 475 -12.51 -0.74 28.91
N GLU A 476 -12.67 0.58 28.81
CA GLU A 476 -13.40 1.22 27.69
C GLU A 476 -12.68 1.06 26.35
N HIS A 477 -11.34 1.13 26.32
CA HIS A 477 -10.59 0.88 25.10
C HIS A 477 -10.69 -0.58 24.66
N ARG A 478 -10.65 -1.53 25.60
CA ARG A 478 -10.87 -2.96 25.28
C ARG A 478 -12.27 -3.21 24.74
N ALA A 479 -13.29 -2.56 25.33
CA ALA A 479 -14.67 -2.64 24.84
C ALA A 479 -14.81 -2.04 23.44
N MET A 480 -14.16 -0.90 23.18
CA MET A 480 -14.11 -0.25 21.89
C MET A 480 -13.45 -1.14 20.82
N ILE A 481 -12.30 -1.75 21.13
CA ILE A 481 -11.61 -2.69 20.23
C ILE A 481 -12.53 -3.88 19.92
N ALA A 482 -13.09 -4.52 20.94
CA ALA A 482 -13.98 -5.67 20.78
C ALA A 482 -15.19 -5.34 19.90
N PHE A 483 -15.80 -4.17 20.09
CA PHE A 483 -16.94 -3.71 19.30
C PHE A 483 -16.56 -3.51 17.83
N TRP A 484 -15.51 -2.73 17.55
CA TRP A 484 -15.16 -2.40 16.17
C TRP A 484 -14.54 -3.57 15.41
N LEU A 485 -13.76 -4.44 16.06
CA LEU A 485 -13.30 -5.68 15.44
C LEU A 485 -14.45 -6.67 15.23
N GLY A 486 -15.44 -6.73 16.13
CA GLY A 486 -16.68 -7.48 15.92
C GLY A 486 -17.44 -6.98 14.70
N PHE A 487 -17.69 -5.66 14.63
CA PHE A 487 -18.33 -5.02 13.48
C PHE A 487 -17.58 -5.33 12.18
N TRP A 488 -16.25 -5.25 12.18
CA TRP A 488 -15.39 -5.54 11.04
C TRP A 488 -15.49 -6.99 10.60
N ARG A 489 -15.41 -7.95 11.53
CA ARG A 489 -15.49 -9.39 11.24
C ARG A 489 -16.82 -9.78 10.60
N ASP A 490 -17.93 -9.24 11.10
CA ASP A 490 -19.28 -9.51 10.57
C ASP A 490 -19.43 -9.00 9.12
N ARG A 491 -18.60 -8.05 8.71
CA ARG A 491 -18.64 -7.40 7.39
C ARG A 491 -17.34 -7.55 6.60
N ARG A 492 -16.46 -8.47 7.03
CA ARG A 492 -15.12 -8.69 6.49
C ARG A 492 -15.10 -8.72 4.96
N ASP A 493 -15.93 -9.58 4.36
CA ASP A 493 -15.92 -9.76 2.91
C ASP A 493 -16.41 -8.50 2.18
N LEU A 494 -17.41 -7.82 2.70
CA LEU A 494 -17.84 -6.54 2.17
C LEU A 494 -16.71 -5.49 2.26
N LEU A 495 -16.11 -5.33 3.44
CA LEU A 495 -15.12 -4.29 3.70
C LEU A 495 -13.81 -4.50 2.95
N THR A 496 -13.37 -5.76 2.76
CA THR A 496 -12.03 -6.06 2.20
C THR A 496 -12.05 -6.51 0.74
N ARG A 497 -13.21 -6.90 0.19
CA ARG A 497 -13.37 -7.36 -1.19
C ARG A 497 -14.35 -6.52 -2.00
N GLY A 498 -15.19 -5.75 -1.33
CA GLY A 498 -16.14 -4.85 -1.99
C GLY A 498 -15.42 -3.70 -2.71
N PRO A 499 -16.01 -3.15 -3.77
CA PRO A 499 -15.45 -2.00 -4.48
C PRO A 499 -15.56 -0.74 -3.60
N VAL A 500 -14.46 -0.33 -2.97
CA VAL A 500 -14.42 0.90 -2.17
C VAL A 500 -14.61 2.09 -3.09
N LEU A 501 -15.67 2.85 -2.87
CA LEU A 501 -15.82 4.19 -3.42
C LEU A 501 -15.15 5.16 -2.45
N ALA A 502 -13.90 5.45 -2.72
CA ALA A 502 -13.16 6.49 -2.02
C ALA A 502 -13.61 7.84 -2.57
N GLY A 503 -13.84 8.79 -1.70
CA GLY A 503 -14.09 10.17 -2.07
C GLY A 503 -12.89 10.83 -2.75
N ARG A 504 -12.87 12.16 -2.82
CA ARG A 504 -11.79 12.92 -3.49
C ARG A 504 -10.43 12.72 -2.80
N PRO A 505 -9.40 12.33 -3.55
CA PRO A 505 -8.06 12.14 -2.99
C PRO A 505 -7.43 13.43 -2.44
N ASP A 506 -7.67 14.58 -3.09
CA ASP A 506 -7.19 15.91 -2.67
C ASP A 506 -7.88 16.43 -1.38
N GLU A 507 -9.05 15.88 -1.03
CA GLU A 507 -9.74 16.09 0.25
C GLU A 507 -9.42 14.98 1.27
N LEU A 508 -8.40 14.18 1.01
CA LEU A 508 -7.93 13.09 1.87
C LEU A 508 -9.01 12.03 2.15
N TYR A 509 -9.83 11.73 1.14
CA TYR A 509 -10.91 10.75 1.21
C TYR A 509 -11.93 11.03 2.34
N PRO A 510 -12.72 12.09 2.24
CA PRO A 510 -13.60 12.56 3.32
C PRO A 510 -14.75 11.62 3.65
N LEU A 511 -15.17 10.81 2.69
CA LEU A 511 -16.20 9.78 2.80
C LEU A 511 -15.76 8.54 2.03
N THR A 512 -15.84 7.38 2.67
CA THR A 512 -15.60 6.10 2.02
C THR A 512 -16.85 5.23 2.11
N THR A 513 -17.20 4.55 1.02
CA THR A 513 -18.39 3.70 0.95
C THR A 513 -18.07 2.38 0.28
N VAL A 514 -18.61 1.31 0.82
CA VAL A 514 -18.59 -0.03 0.20
C VAL A 514 -20.00 -0.57 0.19
N THR A 515 -20.41 -1.18 -0.92
CA THR A 515 -21.77 -1.70 -1.07
C THR A 515 -21.72 -3.06 -1.80
N ASP A 516 -22.47 -4.02 -1.31
CA ASP A 516 -22.84 -5.24 -2.04
C ASP A 516 -24.35 -5.22 -2.39
N ALA A 517 -24.90 -6.34 -2.83
CA ALA A 517 -26.30 -6.43 -3.21
C ALA A 517 -27.29 -6.19 -2.05
N GLU A 518 -26.87 -6.39 -0.80
CA GLU A 518 -27.73 -6.37 0.38
C GLU A 518 -27.29 -5.39 1.46
N ARG A 519 -26.02 -4.96 1.45
CA ARG A 519 -25.42 -4.18 2.56
C ARG A 519 -24.63 -3.00 2.03
N ALA A 520 -24.62 -1.93 2.81
CA ALA A 520 -23.73 -0.78 2.60
C ALA A 520 -23.02 -0.40 3.90
N VAL A 521 -21.76 0.00 3.81
CA VAL A 521 -21.02 0.63 4.90
C VAL A 521 -20.46 1.95 4.40
N ALA A 522 -20.83 3.05 5.05
CA ALA A 522 -20.30 4.39 4.79
C ALA A 522 -19.57 4.90 6.02
N VAL A 523 -18.33 5.37 5.87
CA VAL A 523 -17.55 5.99 6.93
C VAL A 523 -17.32 7.46 6.60
N LEU A 524 -17.90 8.34 7.41
CA LEU A 524 -17.77 9.79 7.29
C LEU A 524 -16.58 10.27 8.11
N HIS A 525 -15.57 10.84 7.46
CA HIS A 525 -14.32 11.28 8.11
C HIS A 525 -14.24 12.81 8.32
N THR A 526 -15.09 13.59 7.65
CA THR A 526 -15.13 15.07 7.78
C THR A 526 -16.55 15.58 7.89
N VAL A 527 -16.73 16.65 8.66
CA VAL A 527 -18.06 17.15 9.05
C VAL A 527 -18.90 17.78 7.93
N ASN A 528 -18.28 18.21 6.85
CA ASN A 528 -18.94 19.00 5.80
C ASN A 528 -19.39 18.17 4.60
N HIS A 529 -19.59 16.87 4.78
CA HIS A 529 -20.02 15.98 3.70
C HIS A 529 -21.38 15.35 4.02
N LEU A 530 -22.18 15.17 2.98
CA LEU A 530 -23.39 14.35 3.02
C LEU A 530 -23.00 12.89 2.82
N VAL A 531 -23.76 11.98 3.41
CA VAL A 531 -23.66 10.54 3.16
C VAL A 531 -24.76 10.14 2.17
N PRO A 532 -24.45 10.00 0.87
CA PRO A 532 -25.42 9.55 -0.12
C PRO A 532 -25.80 8.11 0.17
N LEU A 533 -27.09 7.81 0.24
CA LEU A 533 -27.60 6.46 0.47
C LEU A 533 -28.76 6.14 -0.45
N ASP A 534 -28.64 5.00 -1.12
CA ASP A 534 -29.77 4.34 -1.76
C ASP A 534 -30.09 3.08 -0.96
N LEU A 535 -31.24 3.09 -0.28
CA LEU A 535 -31.67 1.96 0.55
C LEU A 535 -32.45 0.90 -0.25
N SER A 536 -32.65 1.13 -1.55
CA SER A 536 -33.41 0.22 -2.40
C SER A 536 -32.71 -1.15 -2.49
N GLY A 537 -33.39 -2.22 -2.07
CA GLY A 537 -32.86 -3.57 -2.09
C GLY A 537 -31.87 -3.91 -0.97
N LEU A 538 -31.43 -2.94 -0.18
CA LEU A 538 -30.56 -3.21 0.94
C LEU A 538 -31.33 -3.82 2.12
N ARG A 539 -30.71 -4.75 2.80
CA ARG A 539 -31.16 -5.28 4.11
C ARG A 539 -30.62 -4.44 5.26
N GLU A 540 -29.45 -3.84 5.07
CA GLU A 540 -28.79 -3.04 6.08
C GLU A 540 -27.89 -1.97 5.43
N ALA A 541 -27.88 -0.77 6.02
CA ALA A 541 -26.85 0.23 5.78
C ALA A 541 -26.23 0.64 7.13
N ALA A 542 -24.90 0.61 7.21
CA ALA A 542 -24.14 1.06 8.37
C ALA A 542 -23.48 2.41 8.06
N VAL A 543 -23.78 3.43 8.86
CA VAL A 543 -23.14 4.74 8.76
C VAL A 543 -22.31 4.99 10.00
N VAL A 544 -20.99 5.08 9.79
CA VAL A 544 -20.00 5.30 10.83
C VAL A 544 -19.62 6.77 10.87
N ASN A 545 -19.78 7.40 12.03
CA ASN A 545 -19.39 8.77 12.25
C ASN A 545 -17.95 8.87 12.77
N ALA A 546 -16.96 8.89 11.90
CA ALA A 546 -15.55 9.07 12.29
C ALA A 546 -15.16 10.56 12.49
N THR A 547 -16.12 11.44 12.81
CA THR A 547 -15.93 12.88 13.03
C THR A 547 -16.13 13.28 14.49
N ASP A 548 -15.84 14.55 14.82
CA ASP A 548 -16.16 15.17 16.12
C ASP A 548 -17.61 15.62 16.25
N SER A 549 -18.39 15.58 15.16
CA SER A 549 -19.79 15.99 15.18
C SER A 549 -20.65 14.98 15.92
N GLY A 550 -21.64 15.45 16.66
CA GLY A 550 -22.68 14.59 17.25
C GLY A 550 -23.77 14.19 16.26
N ARG A 551 -23.58 14.40 14.94
CA ARG A 551 -24.56 14.08 13.91
C ARG A 551 -23.92 13.75 12.57
N VAL A 552 -24.64 12.99 11.76
CA VAL A 552 -24.38 12.78 10.34
C VAL A 552 -25.55 13.30 9.52
N VAL A 553 -25.31 13.69 8.27
CA VAL A 553 -26.38 14.09 7.35
C VAL A 553 -26.43 13.06 6.23
N LEU A 554 -27.53 12.29 6.21
CA LEU A 554 -27.82 11.32 5.16
C LEU A 554 -28.49 12.04 4.00
N ASP A 555 -28.15 11.67 2.75
CA ASP A 555 -28.84 12.14 1.54
C ASP A 555 -29.47 10.94 0.84
N LEU A 556 -30.77 10.75 1.05
CA LEU A 556 -31.50 9.59 0.54
C LEU A 556 -32.06 9.84 -0.85
N ARG A 557 -31.91 8.84 -1.71
CA ARG A 557 -32.53 8.86 -3.06
C ARG A 557 -34.03 8.64 -3.04
N HIS A 558 -34.56 7.96 -2.01
CA HIS A 558 -35.97 7.66 -1.83
C HIS A 558 -36.38 7.78 -0.37
N GLN A 559 -37.63 8.20 -0.12
CA GLN A 559 -38.20 8.14 1.22
C GLN A 559 -38.29 6.67 1.67
N SER A 560 -37.87 6.35 2.90
CA SER A 560 -37.83 4.98 3.41
C SER A 560 -38.30 4.92 4.87
N ALA A 561 -39.15 3.93 5.16
CA ALA A 561 -39.43 3.54 6.54
C ALA A 561 -38.29 2.67 7.05
N VAL A 562 -37.72 2.97 8.20
CA VAL A 562 -36.52 2.31 8.71
C VAL A 562 -36.59 2.11 10.22
N ARG A 563 -35.88 1.08 10.70
CA ARG A 563 -35.42 0.99 12.07
C ARG A 563 -34.01 1.57 12.12
N LEU A 564 -33.79 2.53 13.02
CA LEU A 564 -32.49 3.11 13.32
C LEU A 564 -32.01 2.57 14.66
N THR A 565 -30.78 2.03 14.69
CA THR A 565 -30.09 1.67 15.93
C THR A 565 -28.78 2.46 15.99
N VAL A 566 -28.63 3.31 17.00
CA VAL A 566 -27.44 4.15 17.18
C VAL A 566 -26.66 3.68 18.40
N SER A 567 -25.36 3.45 18.20
CA SER A 567 -24.44 3.03 19.27
C SER A 567 -23.29 4.04 19.43
N ASP A 568 -22.71 4.10 20.63
CA ASP A 568 -21.50 4.85 20.93
C ASP A 568 -20.24 4.13 20.40
N ALA A 569 -19.06 4.69 20.66
CA ALA A 569 -17.76 4.15 20.25
C ALA A 569 -17.44 2.77 20.85
N CYS A 570 -18.07 2.40 21.96
CA CYS A 570 -17.91 1.14 22.66
C CYS A 570 -19.05 0.12 22.36
N GLY A 571 -19.96 0.45 21.43
CA GLY A 571 -21.06 -0.41 21.02
C GLY A 571 -22.29 -0.37 21.94
N ARG A 572 -22.34 0.55 22.92
CA ARG A 572 -23.54 0.71 23.78
C ARG A 572 -24.65 1.36 22.96
N THR A 573 -25.78 0.70 22.82
CA THR A 573 -26.96 1.28 22.16
C THR A 573 -27.49 2.46 22.96
N ILE A 574 -27.52 3.64 22.31
CA ILE A 574 -27.99 4.88 22.89
C ILE A 574 -29.36 5.30 22.38
N ARG A 575 -29.77 4.77 21.21
CA ARG A 575 -31.08 5.03 20.61
C ARG A 575 -31.50 3.88 19.71
N GLU A 576 -32.75 3.51 19.81
CA GLU A 576 -33.43 2.64 18.85
C GLU A 576 -34.82 3.22 18.57
N GLU A 577 -35.15 3.39 17.28
CA GLU A 577 -36.44 3.96 16.89
C GLU A 577 -36.88 3.46 15.51
N HIS A 578 -38.18 3.43 15.31
CA HIS A 578 -38.79 3.29 13.99
C HIS A 578 -39.16 4.68 13.49
N THR A 579 -38.69 5.04 12.31
CA THR A 579 -38.90 6.35 11.74
C THR A 579 -39.02 6.29 10.23
N ARG A 580 -39.39 7.43 9.63
CA ARG A 580 -39.42 7.57 8.17
C ARG A 580 -38.42 8.64 7.77
N LEU A 581 -37.39 8.23 7.06
CA LEU A 581 -36.40 9.15 6.49
C LEU A 581 -36.95 9.73 5.20
N ALA A 582 -36.89 11.03 5.05
CA ALA A 582 -37.39 11.74 3.87
C ALA A 582 -36.40 11.60 2.69
N LEU A 583 -36.91 11.80 1.47
CA LEU A 583 -36.09 12.03 0.28
C LEU A 583 -35.21 13.26 0.49
N GLY A 584 -33.97 13.19 0.09
CA GLY A 584 -32.96 14.26 0.25
C GLY A 584 -32.31 14.28 1.63
N PRO A 585 -31.72 15.42 2.04
CA PRO A 585 -30.93 15.51 3.26
C PRO A 585 -31.76 15.32 4.54
N SER A 586 -31.30 14.41 5.40
CA SER A 586 -31.86 14.12 6.71
C SER A 586 -30.77 14.05 7.77
N SER A 587 -30.88 14.84 8.85
CA SER A 587 -29.92 14.84 9.95
C SER A 587 -30.25 13.75 10.96
N VAL A 588 -29.26 12.90 11.27
CA VAL A 588 -29.36 11.84 12.29
C VAL A 588 -28.33 12.12 13.38
N ALA A 589 -28.77 12.13 14.64
CA ALA A 589 -27.85 12.24 15.78
C ALA A 589 -27.09 10.91 15.93
N VAL A 590 -25.77 10.96 15.73
CA VAL A 590 -24.82 9.85 15.91
C VAL A 590 -23.61 10.42 16.63
N PRO A 591 -23.23 9.90 17.80
CA PRO A 591 -22.12 10.48 18.56
C PRO A 591 -20.80 10.37 17.79
N PRO A 592 -19.76 11.13 18.19
CA PRO A 592 -18.40 10.93 17.69
C PRO A 592 -17.96 9.47 17.80
N SER A 593 -17.34 8.96 16.77
CA SER A 593 -16.93 7.55 16.65
C SER A 593 -18.05 6.53 16.90
N GLY A 594 -19.30 6.93 16.66
CA GLY A 594 -20.48 6.07 16.81
C GLY A 594 -20.92 5.45 15.49
N LEU A 595 -21.86 4.54 15.62
CA LEU A 595 -22.47 3.79 14.53
C LEU A 595 -23.97 4.03 14.45
N CYS A 596 -24.50 4.27 13.26
CA CYS A 596 -25.92 4.21 12.95
C CYS A 596 -26.19 3.01 12.01
N LEU A 597 -26.88 1.99 12.50
CA LEU A 597 -27.42 0.92 11.69
C LEU A 597 -28.83 1.29 11.20
N ILE A 598 -29.03 1.20 9.90
CA ILE A 598 -30.29 1.52 9.21
C ILE A 598 -30.82 0.22 8.60
N THR A 599 -31.95 -0.27 9.10
CA THR A 599 -32.61 -1.45 8.56
C THR A 599 -33.92 -1.00 7.88
N PRO A 600 -34.03 -1.09 6.55
CA PRO A 600 -35.29 -0.80 5.85
C PRO A 600 -36.41 -1.71 6.35
N ILE A 601 -37.61 -1.12 6.54
CA ILE A 601 -38.81 -1.85 6.93
C ILE A 601 -39.66 -2.00 5.67
N THR A 602 -39.88 -3.24 5.25
CA THR A 602 -40.83 -3.53 4.16
C THR A 602 -42.23 -3.20 4.69
N GLU A 603 -42.89 -2.18 4.13
CA GLU A 603 -44.30 -2.00 4.37
C GLU A 603 -45.05 -3.18 3.74
N VAL A 604 -45.68 -4.01 4.57
CA VAL A 604 -46.52 -5.16 4.14
C VAL A 604 -47.84 -4.63 3.59
#